data_aa02c8104b363e3d2e8a87f114308b64
#
_entry.id   aa02c8104b363e3d2e8a87f114308b64
#
_cell.length_a   1.000
_cell.length_b   1.000
_cell.length_c   1.000
_cell.angle_alpha   90.00
_cell.angle_beta   90.00
_cell.angle_gamma   90.00
#
_symmetry.space_group_name_H-M   'P 1'
#
loop_
_entity.id
_entity.type
_entity.pdbx_description
1 polymer ?
#
loop_
_entity_poly.entity_id
_entity_poly.type
_entity_poly.pdbx_seq_one_letter_code
_entity_poly.pdbx_strand_id
1 'polypeptide(L)'
;MDIIFAGSPSSSAEILSTLVDSPFNISLVLTQADKRSSRNKAKEPSEVAKFAESANLPCLKIDSFCDQTINNIIKYPCDVLVLTSFGKIIPKRLLSHPKITPLNIHFSILPQYRGASPIQSALLNDDMKTGISFMEMVESLDEGCLLYTSPSPRD
;
A
#
# COMPACT_ATOMS: atom_id res chain seq x y z
N MET A 1 -1.14 -18.75 -0.98
CA MET A 1 -0.51 -17.67 -0.18
C MET A 1 -1.54 -16.60 0.04
N ASP A 2 -1.78 -16.23 1.30
CA ASP A 2 -2.78 -15.25 1.69
C ASP A 2 -2.15 -13.87 1.81
N ILE A 3 -2.72 -12.89 1.14
CA ILE A 3 -2.23 -11.52 1.10
C ILE A 3 -3.24 -10.58 1.76
N ILE A 4 -2.77 -9.77 2.70
CA ILE A 4 -3.45 -8.53 3.09
C ILE A 4 -2.83 -7.40 2.27
N PHE A 5 -3.66 -6.69 1.52
CA PHE A 5 -3.22 -5.55 0.69
C PHE A 5 -3.59 -4.23 1.35
N ALA A 6 -2.69 -3.25 1.34
CA ALA A 6 -2.92 -1.91 1.87
C ALA A 6 -2.53 -0.83 0.85
N GLY A 7 -3.49 -0.03 0.41
CA GLY A 7 -3.29 1.02 -0.58
C GLY A 7 -4.48 1.95 -0.71
N SER A 8 -4.34 3.06 -1.47
CA SER A 8 -5.46 4.01 -1.64
C SER A 8 -5.60 4.59 -3.05
N PRO A 9 -4.56 5.10 -3.75
CA PRO A 9 -4.69 5.75 -5.06
C PRO A 9 -4.88 4.75 -6.21
N SER A 10 -5.06 5.27 -7.42
CA SER A 10 -5.22 4.48 -8.65
C SER A 10 -4.06 3.54 -8.92
N SER A 11 -2.82 4.00 -8.73
CA SER A 11 -1.62 3.15 -8.88
C SER A 11 -1.66 1.93 -7.96
N SER A 12 -2.19 2.08 -6.73
CA SER A 12 -2.39 0.96 -5.81
C SER A 12 -3.53 0.04 -6.27
N ALA A 13 -4.58 0.58 -6.88
CA ALA A 13 -5.66 -0.23 -7.43
C ALA A 13 -5.20 -1.09 -8.63
N GLU A 14 -4.32 -0.57 -9.48
CA GLU A 14 -3.69 -1.33 -10.57
C GLU A 14 -2.84 -2.49 -10.05
N ILE A 15 -2.05 -2.25 -8.99
CA ILE A 15 -1.26 -3.32 -8.36
C ILE A 15 -2.19 -4.37 -7.73
N LEU A 16 -3.26 -3.94 -7.05
CA LEU A 16 -4.26 -4.86 -6.49
C LEU A 16 -4.92 -5.70 -7.59
N SER A 17 -5.28 -5.10 -8.72
CA SER A 17 -5.83 -5.82 -9.87
C SER A 17 -4.87 -6.92 -10.37
N THR A 18 -3.59 -6.58 -10.52
CA THR A 18 -2.56 -7.56 -10.93
C THR A 18 -2.43 -8.71 -9.92
N LEU A 19 -2.55 -8.42 -8.61
CA LEU A 19 -2.51 -9.44 -7.58
C LEU A 19 -3.76 -10.34 -7.60
N VAL A 20 -4.93 -9.79 -7.91
CA VAL A 20 -6.18 -10.56 -8.06
C VAL A 20 -6.10 -11.52 -9.24
N ASP A 21 -5.47 -11.11 -10.34
CA ASP A 21 -5.26 -11.96 -11.52
C ASP A 21 -4.16 -13.02 -11.32
N SER A 22 -3.46 -12.99 -10.20
CA SER A 22 -2.42 -13.95 -9.83
C SER A 22 -3.00 -15.14 -9.05
N PRO A 23 -2.23 -16.22 -8.83
CA PRO A 23 -2.69 -17.37 -8.03
C PRO A 23 -2.74 -17.11 -6.51
N PHE A 24 -2.60 -15.87 -6.08
CA PHE A 24 -2.64 -15.51 -4.66
C PHE A 24 -4.08 -15.22 -4.19
N ASN A 25 -4.34 -15.47 -2.92
CA ASN A 25 -5.63 -15.16 -2.29
C ASN A 25 -5.53 -13.79 -1.59
N ILE A 26 -6.36 -12.83 -1.99
CA ILE A 26 -6.48 -11.55 -1.29
C ILE A 26 -7.46 -11.75 -0.12
N SER A 27 -6.90 -11.95 1.07
CA SER A 27 -7.68 -12.21 2.28
C SER A 27 -8.36 -10.95 2.81
N LEU A 28 -7.74 -9.78 2.64
CA LEU A 28 -8.28 -8.50 3.08
C LEU A 28 -7.63 -7.35 2.32
N VAL A 29 -8.42 -6.32 2.01
CA VAL A 29 -7.96 -5.04 1.48
C VAL A 29 -8.12 -3.97 2.55
N LEU A 30 -7.04 -3.20 2.80
CA LEU A 30 -7.03 -2.02 3.67
C LEU A 30 -6.91 -0.77 2.82
N THR A 31 -7.75 0.21 3.04
CA THR A 31 -7.67 1.50 2.37
C THR A 31 -8.00 2.65 3.31
N GLN A 32 -7.64 3.87 2.97
CA GLN A 32 -8.01 5.02 3.79
C GLN A 32 -9.52 5.22 3.80
N ALA A 33 -10.04 5.75 4.91
CA ALA A 33 -11.43 6.19 5.01
C ALA A 33 -11.77 7.23 3.95
N ASP A 34 -13.03 7.27 3.53
CA ASP A 34 -13.52 8.18 2.50
C ASP A 34 -13.21 9.64 2.86
N LYS A 35 -12.62 10.36 1.92
CA LYS A 35 -12.21 11.76 2.09
C LYS A 35 -13.07 12.67 1.23
N ARG A 36 -13.30 13.89 1.72
CA ARG A 36 -13.86 14.97 0.90
C ARG A 36 -12.77 15.57 0.03
N SER A 37 -12.96 15.61 -1.28
CA SER A 37 -12.04 16.25 -2.22
C SER A 37 -12.07 17.79 -2.11
N SER A 38 -13.15 18.37 -1.56
CA SER A 38 -13.30 19.80 -1.20
C SER A 38 -14.37 19.98 -0.14
N ARG A 39 -14.43 21.19 0.48
CA ARG A 39 -15.41 21.52 1.56
C ARG A 39 -16.88 21.26 1.18
N ASN A 40 -17.22 21.36 -0.11
CA ASN A 40 -18.60 21.27 -0.62
C ASN A 40 -18.90 19.98 -1.37
N LYS A 41 -17.96 19.00 -1.44
CA LYS A 41 -18.19 17.72 -2.10
C LYS A 41 -18.52 16.61 -1.09
N ALA A 42 -19.28 15.62 -1.55
CA ALA A 42 -19.51 14.39 -0.80
C ALA A 42 -18.17 13.67 -0.55
N LYS A 43 -18.13 12.83 0.49
CA LYS A 43 -17.00 11.94 0.71
C LYS A 43 -16.99 10.90 -0.42
N GLU A 44 -15.83 10.73 -1.03
CA GLU A 44 -15.62 9.75 -2.09
C GLU A 44 -14.74 8.60 -1.59
N PRO A 45 -15.05 7.34 -1.96
CA PRO A 45 -14.19 6.21 -1.67
C PRO A 45 -12.88 6.32 -2.46
N SER A 46 -11.81 5.73 -1.93
CA SER A 46 -10.54 5.61 -2.64
C SER A 46 -10.68 4.72 -3.89
N GLU A 47 -9.75 4.83 -4.84
CA GLU A 47 -9.77 3.97 -6.04
C GLU A 47 -9.60 2.49 -5.67
N VAL A 48 -8.79 2.19 -4.63
CA VAL A 48 -8.68 0.84 -4.09
C VAL A 48 -10.00 0.34 -3.50
N ALA A 49 -10.76 1.21 -2.80
CA ALA A 49 -12.09 0.81 -2.27
C ALA A 49 -13.08 0.50 -3.40
N LYS A 50 -13.11 1.31 -4.45
CA LYS A 50 -13.97 1.09 -5.62
C LYS A 50 -13.63 -0.23 -6.32
N PHE A 51 -12.34 -0.49 -6.51
CA PHE A 51 -11.89 -1.72 -7.14
C PHE A 51 -12.22 -2.94 -6.26
N ALA A 52 -11.93 -2.89 -4.95
CA ALA A 52 -12.24 -3.99 -4.03
C ALA A 52 -13.74 -4.33 -4.01
N GLU A 53 -14.61 -3.32 -4.06
CA GLU A 53 -16.05 -3.51 -4.15
C GLU A 53 -16.45 -4.20 -5.47
N SER A 54 -15.91 -3.75 -6.61
CA SER A 54 -16.19 -4.36 -7.91
C SER A 54 -15.70 -5.80 -8.05
N ALA A 55 -14.61 -6.13 -7.36
CA ALA A 55 -14.02 -7.48 -7.32
C ALA A 55 -14.57 -8.36 -6.17
N ASN A 56 -15.56 -7.88 -5.41
CA ASN A 56 -16.14 -8.57 -4.25
C ASN A 56 -15.09 -8.99 -3.20
N LEU A 57 -14.06 -8.18 -2.97
CA LEU A 57 -13.01 -8.44 -1.99
C LEU A 57 -13.41 -7.89 -0.60
N PRO A 58 -13.06 -8.58 0.49
CA PRO A 58 -13.18 -8.02 1.83
C PRO A 58 -12.37 -6.72 1.93
N CYS A 59 -13.01 -5.61 2.30
CA CYS A 59 -12.36 -4.30 2.35
C CYS A 59 -12.68 -3.58 3.66
N LEU A 60 -11.64 -3.09 4.35
CA LEU A 60 -11.75 -2.24 5.53
C LEU A 60 -11.21 -0.86 5.23
N LYS A 61 -12.06 0.15 5.47
CA LYS A 61 -11.69 1.57 5.40
C LYS A 61 -11.11 2.02 6.74
N ILE A 62 -9.83 2.39 6.74
CA ILE A 62 -9.05 2.69 7.93
C ILE A 62 -9.01 4.20 8.15
N ASP A 63 -9.60 4.66 9.24
CA ASP A 63 -9.42 6.03 9.74
C ASP A 63 -8.24 6.09 10.71
N SER A 64 -8.16 5.17 11.66
CA SER A 64 -7.05 5.04 12.60
C SER A 64 -6.83 3.57 12.99
N PHE A 65 -5.61 3.25 13.43
CA PHE A 65 -5.26 1.93 13.95
C PHE A 65 -5.46 1.87 15.48
N CYS A 66 -6.70 1.88 15.92
CA CYS A 66 -7.01 1.53 17.32
C CYS A 66 -6.96 0.01 17.54
N ASP A 67 -6.94 -0.42 18.80
CA ASP A 67 -6.88 -1.86 19.15
C ASP A 67 -8.01 -2.67 18.51
N GLN A 68 -9.22 -2.13 18.45
CA GLN A 68 -10.35 -2.80 17.81
C GLN A 68 -10.11 -3.01 16.32
N THR A 69 -9.59 -2.00 15.63
CA THR A 69 -9.25 -2.09 14.19
C THR A 69 -8.16 -3.14 13.96
N ILE A 70 -7.10 -3.11 14.76
CA ILE A 70 -6.01 -4.09 14.67
C ILE A 70 -6.52 -5.50 14.96
N ASN A 71 -7.33 -5.68 16.00
CA ASN A 71 -7.93 -6.98 16.35
C ASN A 71 -8.84 -7.53 15.25
N ASN A 72 -9.49 -6.67 14.47
CA ASN A 72 -10.27 -7.10 13.31
C ASN A 72 -9.39 -7.54 12.15
N ILE A 73 -8.31 -6.82 11.88
CA ILE A 73 -7.38 -7.14 10.78
C ILE A 73 -6.67 -8.47 11.02
N ILE A 74 -6.15 -8.71 12.23
CA ILE A 74 -5.39 -9.93 12.54
C ILE A 74 -6.21 -11.23 12.53
N LYS A 75 -7.53 -11.16 12.40
CA LYS A 75 -8.38 -12.35 12.19
C LYS A 75 -8.26 -12.93 10.77
N TYR A 76 -7.77 -12.13 9.82
CA TYR A 76 -7.59 -12.56 8.45
C TYR A 76 -6.23 -13.26 8.29
N PRO A 77 -6.16 -14.37 7.55
CA PRO A 77 -4.90 -15.03 7.28
C PRO A 77 -3.98 -14.09 6.47
N CYS A 78 -2.69 -14.09 6.83
CA CYS A 78 -1.71 -13.21 6.20
C CYS A 78 -0.35 -13.90 6.12
N ASP A 79 0.05 -14.28 4.93
CA ASP A 79 1.42 -14.73 4.66
C ASP A 79 2.29 -13.52 4.33
N VAL A 80 1.77 -12.57 3.56
CA VAL A 80 2.44 -11.31 3.19
C VAL A 80 1.47 -10.14 3.35
N LEU A 81 1.91 -9.08 4.02
CA LEU A 81 1.24 -7.78 4.01
C LEU A 81 1.88 -6.92 2.90
N VAL A 82 1.14 -6.64 1.83
CA VAL A 82 1.61 -5.79 0.74
C VAL A 82 1.08 -4.37 0.94
N LEU A 83 1.98 -3.41 1.03
CA LEU A 83 1.64 -1.99 1.18
C LEU A 83 2.16 -1.19 -0.02
N THR A 84 1.32 -0.28 -0.51
CA THR A 84 1.71 0.69 -1.54
C THR A 84 0.87 1.96 -1.42
N SER A 85 1.52 3.11 -1.30
CA SER A 85 0.87 4.44 -1.23
C SER A 85 -0.36 4.47 -0.29
N PHE A 86 -0.24 3.87 0.89
CA PHE A 86 -1.34 3.78 1.85
C PHE A 86 -1.53 5.07 2.65
N GLY A 87 -0.43 5.79 2.92
CA GLY A 87 -0.45 7.08 3.60
C GLY A 87 -0.77 7.03 5.09
N LYS A 88 -0.55 5.89 5.73
CA LYS A 88 -0.61 5.71 7.20
C LYS A 88 0.54 4.82 7.65
N ILE A 89 1.07 5.11 8.83
CA ILE A 89 2.09 4.27 9.48
C ILE A 89 1.43 2.98 9.96
N ILE A 90 2.02 1.85 9.61
CA ILE A 90 1.55 0.53 10.04
C ILE A 90 2.09 0.24 11.44
N PRO A 91 1.22 -0.03 12.43
CA PRO A 91 1.66 -0.36 13.78
C PRO A 91 2.50 -1.66 13.83
N LYS A 92 3.46 -1.71 14.73
CA LYS A 92 4.33 -2.88 14.96
C LYS A 92 3.56 -4.20 15.01
N ARG A 93 2.42 -4.22 15.68
CA ARG A 93 1.57 -5.41 15.82
C ARG A 93 1.07 -5.94 14.48
N LEU A 94 0.83 -5.07 13.49
CA LEU A 94 0.46 -5.47 12.13
C LEU A 94 1.69 -5.81 11.28
N LEU A 95 2.84 -5.18 11.50
CA LEU A 95 4.10 -5.55 10.86
C LEU A 95 4.55 -6.96 11.25
N SER A 96 4.22 -7.41 12.46
CA SER A 96 4.54 -8.74 12.96
C SER A 96 3.46 -9.80 12.66
N HIS A 97 2.37 -9.43 11.98
CA HIS A 97 1.27 -10.34 11.67
C HIS A 97 1.55 -11.28 10.48
N PRO A 98 2.20 -10.83 9.38
CA PRO A 98 2.51 -11.71 8.26
C PRO A 98 3.45 -12.85 8.67
N LYS A 99 3.21 -14.06 8.16
CA LYS A 99 4.08 -15.22 8.42
C LYS A 99 5.43 -15.13 7.69
N ILE A 100 5.47 -14.43 6.55
CA ILE A 100 6.67 -14.33 5.70
C ILE A 100 7.28 -12.94 5.87
N THR A 101 6.62 -11.88 5.40
CA THR A 101 7.14 -10.51 5.48
C THR A 101 6.05 -9.45 5.29
N PRO A 102 6.18 -8.28 5.94
CA PRO A 102 5.50 -7.07 5.54
C PRO A 102 6.28 -6.38 4.41
N LEU A 103 5.71 -6.28 3.21
CA LEU A 103 6.34 -5.77 1.99
C LEU A 103 5.81 -4.39 1.63
N ASN A 104 6.70 -3.40 1.42
CA ASN A 104 6.35 -2.11 0.84
C ASN A 104 6.82 -2.03 -0.62
N ILE A 105 5.91 -1.58 -1.50
CA ILE A 105 6.19 -1.22 -2.89
C ILE A 105 6.33 0.29 -2.94
N HIS A 106 7.57 0.78 -3.04
CA HIS A 106 7.91 2.19 -3.03
C HIS A 106 8.26 2.69 -4.43
N PHE A 107 7.65 3.81 -4.85
CA PHE A 107 7.78 4.34 -6.22
C PHE A 107 9.01 5.24 -6.38
N SER A 108 10.19 4.76 -5.96
CA SER A 108 11.48 5.36 -6.25
C SER A 108 12.59 4.31 -6.27
N ILE A 109 13.77 4.70 -6.75
CA ILE A 109 15.01 3.94 -6.58
C ILE A 109 15.58 4.30 -5.20
N LEU A 110 15.23 3.54 -4.16
CA LEU A 110 15.74 3.77 -2.81
C LEU A 110 17.27 3.68 -2.77
N PRO A 111 17.96 4.53 -1.98
CA PRO A 111 17.43 5.38 -0.90
C PRO A 111 16.93 6.76 -1.34
N GLN A 112 16.85 7.06 -2.64
CA GLN A 112 16.33 8.32 -3.14
C GLN A 112 14.82 8.44 -2.89
N TYR A 113 14.37 9.64 -2.55
CA TYR A 113 12.96 9.98 -2.39
C TYR A 113 12.20 9.09 -1.40
N ARG A 114 12.80 8.82 -0.23
CA ARG A 114 12.07 8.28 0.92
C ARG A 114 10.89 9.18 1.27
N GLY A 115 9.82 8.61 1.79
CA GLY A 115 8.64 9.34 2.25
C GLY A 115 7.45 9.29 1.30
N ALA A 116 6.51 10.24 1.49
CA ALA A 116 5.14 10.11 0.96
C ALA A 116 4.97 10.49 -0.52
N SER A 117 5.95 11.12 -1.18
CA SER A 117 5.78 11.70 -2.52
C SER A 117 6.96 11.43 -3.47
N PRO A 118 7.38 10.16 -3.63
CA PRO A 118 8.57 9.82 -4.43
C PRO A 118 8.39 10.18 -5.91
N ILE A 119 7.23 9.92 -6.51
CA ILE A 119 6.94 10.22 -7.92
C ILE A 119 7.04 11.73 -8.19
N GLN A 120 6.36 12.52 -7.35
CA GLN A 120 6.37 13.99 -7.48
C GLN A 120 7.79 14.55 -7.29
N SER A 121 8.55 13.99 -6.37
CA SER A 121 9.94 14.40 -6.13
C SER A 121 10.82 14.13 -7.34
N ALA A 122 10.73 12.96 -7.96
CA ALA A 122 11.48 12.64 -9.17
C ALA A 122 11.12 13.59 -10.34
N LEU A 123 9.82 13.89 -10.51
CA LEU A 123 9.35 14.81 -11.55
C LEU A 123 9.84 16.26 -11.30
N LEU A 124 9.78 16.74 -10.06
CA LEU A 124 10.24 18.10 -9.70
C LEU A 124 11.75 18.27 -9.85
N ASN A 125 12.53 17.20 -9.68
CA ASN A 125 13.98 17.21 -9.89
C ASN A 125 14.36 16.91 -11.34
N ASP A 126 13.40 16.76 -12.24
CA ASP A 126 13.62 16.45 -13.66
C ASP A 126 14.47 15.18 -13.89
N ASP A 127 14.30 14.17 -13.02
CA ASP A 127 15.02 12.91 -13.13
C ASP A 127 14.63 12.18 -14.42
N MET A 128 15.63 11.75 -15.19
CA MET A 128 15.45 10.97 -16.42
C MET A 128 15.21 9.48 -16.13
N LYS A 129 15.42 9.05 -14.90
CA LYS A 129 15.18 7.68 -14.45
C LYS A 129 14.54 7.71 -13.08
N THR A 130 13.54 6.89 -12.90
CA THR A 130 12.98 6.55 -11.60
C THR A 130 12.83 5.03 -11.53
N GLY A 131 12.04 4.52 -10.61
CA GLY A 131 11.81 3.08 -10.52
C GLY A 131 10.93 2.71 -9.35
N ILE A 132 10.89 1.42 -9.10
CA ILE A 132 10.14 0.84 -8.01
C ILE A 132 11.10 0.02 -7.15
N SER A 133 11.02 0.21 -5.84
CA SER A 133 11.76 -0.58 -4.86
C SER A 133 10.81 -1.43 -4.04
N PHE A 134 11.16 -2.70 -3.86
CA PHE A 134 10.49 -3.62 -2.97
C PHE A 134 11.33 -3.75 -1.71
N MET A 135 10.74 -3.45 -0.57
CA MET A 135 11.45 -3.48 0.71
C MET A 135 10.61 -4.16 1.80
N GLU A 136 11.26 -4.86 2.69
CA GLU A 136 10.66 -5.30 3.93
C GLU A 136 10.39 -4.08 4.83
N MET A 137 9.18 -3.98 5.39
CA MET A 137 8.83 -2.87 6.27
C MET A 137 9.34 -3.10 7.69
N VAL A 138 9.83 -2.00 8.28
CA VAL A 138 10.12 -1.86 9.70
C VAL A 138 9.33 -0.69 10.29
N GLU A 139 9.42 -0.46 11.59
CA GLU A 139 8.69 0.64 12.25
C GLU A 139 9.09 2.04 11.73
N SER A 140 10.34 2.18 11.28
CA SER A 140 10.86 3.42 10.68
C SER A 140 10.44 3.53 9.22
N LEU A 141 10.06 4.74 8.78
CA LEU A 141 9.57 4.98 7.43
C LEU A 141 10.69 4.79 6.40
N ASP A 142 10.47 3.88 5.44
CA ASP A 142 11.34 3.58 4.30
C ASP A 142 12.81 3.29 4.67
N GLU A 143 13.04 2.67 5.83
CA GLU A 143 14.36 2.25 6.34
C GLU A 143 14.54 0.73 6.42
N GLY A 144 13.59 -0.03 5.91
CA GLY A 144 13.64 -1.48 5.90
C GLY A 144 14.65 -2.07 4.93
N CYS A 145 14.75 -3.39 4.91
CA CYS A 145 15.66 -4.10 4.02
C CYS A 145 15.17 -4.02 2.56
N LEU A 146 16.01 -3.49 1.68
CA LEU A 146 15.74 -3.48 0.24
C LEU A 146 15.86 -4.90 -0.31
N LEU A 147 14.80 -5.41 -0.91
CA LEU A 147 14.73 -6.75 -1.47
C LEU A 147 15.00 -6.75 -2.98
N TYR A 148 14.44 -5.79 -3.69
CA TYR A 148 14.57 -5.67 -5.14
C TYR A 148 14.33 -4.24 -5.62
N THR A 149 14.97 -3.85 -6.71
CA THR A 149 14.74 -2.55 -7.37
C THR A 149 14.63 -2.75 -8.87
N SER A 150 13.60 -2.17 -9.47
CA SER A 150 13.38 -2.15 -10.92
C SER A 150 13.45 -0.71 -11.41
N PRO A 151 14.55 -0.30 -12.05
CA PRO A 151 14.63 1.02 -12.65
C PRO A 151 13.74 1.13 -13.89
N SER A 152 13.19 2.31 -14.14
CA SER A 152 12.40 2.64 -15.32
C SER A 152 12.85 3.98 -15.89
N PRO A 153 13.14 4.10 -17.19
CA PRO A 153 13.40 5.37 -17.82
C PRO A 153 12.12 6.21 -17.84
N ARG A 154 12.28 7.53 -17.91
CA ARG A 154 11.20 8.47 -18.19
C ARG A 154 11.02 8.55 -19.71
N ASP A 155 9.81 8.37 -20.18
CA ASP A 155 9.40 8.57 -21.57
C ASP A 155 9.29 10.06 -21.91
#